data_7cf5b5c21b7d5853dcb26aa57d96c4eb
#
_entry.id   7cf5b5c21b7d5853dcb26aa57d96c4eb
#
_cell.length_a   1.000
_cell.length_b   1.000
_cell.length_c   1.000
_cell.angle_alpha   90.00
_cell.angle_beta   90.00
_cell.angle_gamma   90.00
#
_symmetry.space_group_name_H-M   'P 1'
#
loop_
_entity.id
_entity.type
_entity.pdbx_description
1 polymer ?
#
loop_
_entity_poly.entity_id
_entity_poly.type
_entity_poly.pdbx_seq_one_letter_code
_entity_poly.pdbx_strand_id
1 'polypeptide(L)'
;MPKVVTIERSRGWPMSGLAAALVIGLPLGLTPFQVAAHDHDTYHAEFYSNWVTREGISCCNTRDCSPIDDKNVRIRSGGVEVYVEGEWVPVSPEKVRPYHAPDMNSHVCHIGRIIFCFVFGGGT
;
A
#
# COMPACT_ATOMS: atom_id res chain seq x y z
N MET A 1 14.47 -4.83 -63.75
CA MET A 1 13.81 -6.11 -64.09
C MET A 1 13.36 -6.77 -62.81
N PRO A 2 12.12 -6.79 -62.45
CA PRO A 2 11.67 -7.45 -61.23
C PRO A 2 11.51 -8.95 -61.48
N LYS A 3 12.05 -9.77 -60.56
CA LYS A 3 11.84 -11.21 -60.55
C LYS A 3 10.47 -11.53 -59.96
N VAL A 4 9.66 -12.20 -60.74
CA VAL A 4 8.36 -12.79 -60.35
C VAL A 4 8.66 -14.05 -59.53
N VAL A 5 8.20 -14.12 -58.29
CA VAL A 5 8.23 -15.34 -57.47
C VAL A 5 6.87 -16.02 -57.62
N THR A 6 6.87 -17.18 -58.22
CA THR A 6 5.73 -18.05 -58.43
C THR A 6 5.45 -18.80 -57.11
N ILE A 7 4.24 -18.67 -56.58
CA ILE A 7 3.77 -19.44 -55.42
C ILE A 7 3.20 -20.77 -55.93
N GLU A 8 3.85 -21.86 -55.60
CA GLU A 8 3.37 -23.21 -55.83
C GLU A 8 2.31 -23.59 -54.80
N ARG A 9 1.19 -23.97 -55.31
CA ARG A 9 0.03 -24.49 -54.57
C ARG A 9 0.26 -25.99 -54.36
N SER A 10 0.62 -26.44 -53.17
CA SER A 10 0.58 -27.86 -52.82
C SER A 10 -0.74 -28.27 -52.17
N ARG A 11 -1.28 -29.26 -52.82
CA ARG A 11 -2.57 -29.92 -52.59
C ARG A 11 -2.66 -30.64 -51.24
N GLY A 12 -3.84 -30.58 -50.71
CA GLY A 12 -4.66 -31.48 -49.93
C GLY A 12 -4.02 -32.68 -49.21
N TRP A 13 -4.31 -32.76 -47.91
CA TRP A 13 -4.24 -34.00 -47.15
C TRP A 13 -5.60 -34.29 -46.53
N PRO A 14 -5.98 -35.60 -46.50
CA PRO A 14 -7.32 -36.00 -46.15
C PRO A 14 -7.59 -36.02 -44.64
N MET A 15 -8.84 -35.80 -44.36
CA MET A 15 -9.48 -35.98 -43.05
C MET A 15 -9.37 -37.44 -42.60
N SER A 16 -8.92 -37.66 -41.39
CA SER A 16 -9.42 -38.78 -40.57
C SER A 16 -8.82 -38.67 -39.15
N GLY A 17 -9.68 -38.70 -38.16
CA GLY A 17 -9.27 -38.96 -36.77
C GLY A 17 -9.92 -38.04 -35.76
N LEU A 18 -11.16 -38.34 -35.40
CA LEU A 18 -11.76 -37.90 -34.15
C LEU A 18 -10.91 -38.36 -32.96
N ALA A 19 -10.37 -37.43 -32.23
CA ALA A 19 -10.04 -37.65 -30.82
C ALA A 19 -10.41 -36.38 -30.09
N ALA A 20 -11.61 -36.34 -29.57
CA ALA A 20 -12.04 -35.30 -28.63
C ALA A 20 -11.34 -35.53 -27.30
N ALA A 21 -10.19 -34.91 -27.10
CA ALA A 21 -9.61 -34.77 -25.78
C ALA A 21 -10.27 -33.58 -25.09
N LEU A 22 -11.21 -33.89 -24.20
CA LEU A 22 -11.83 -32.95 -23.29
C LEU A 22 -10.75 -32.56 -22.24
N VAL A 23 -9.98 -31.54 -22.54
CA VAL A 23 -9.13 -30.88 -21.54
C VAL A 23 -10.05 -30.04 -20.66
N ILE A 24 -10.47 -30.63 -19.55
CA ILE A 24 -11.09 -29.87 -18.46
C ILE A 24 -9.99 -28.99 -17.87
N GLY A 25 -9.84 -27.79 -18.43
CA GLY A 25 -9.01 -26.74 -17.85
C GLY A 25 -9.65 -26.31 -16.54
N LEU A 26 -9.10 -26.77 -15.41
CA LEU A 26 -9.36 -26.12 -14.13
C LEU A 26 -8.89 -24.67 -14.28
N PRO A 27 -9.75 -23.68 -14.05
CA PRO A 27 -9.27 -22.32 -13.84
C PRO A 27 -8.53 -22.33 -12.50
N LEU A 28 -7.19 -22.26 -12.54
CA LEU A 28 -6.44 -21.80 -11.39
C LEU A 28 -6.92 -20.38 -11.13
N GLY A 29 -7.84 -20.25 -10.19
CA GLY A 29 -8.30 -18.97 -9.69
C GLY A 29 -7.11 -18.29 -9.01
N LEU A 30 -6.40 -17.48 -9.77
CA LEU A 30 -5.57 -16.42 -9.24
C LEU A 30 -6.54 -15.42 -8.59
N THR A 31 -6.88 -15.69 -7.33
CA THR A 31 -7.50 -14.65 -6.50
C THR A 31 -6.48 -13.52 -6.41
N PRO A 32 -6.78 -12.33 -6.94
CA PRO A 32 -5.90 -11.20 -6.68
C PRO A 32 -5.85 -11.03 -5.17
N PHE A 33 -4.66 -11.12 -4.59
CA PHE A 33 -4.43 -10.62 -3.24
C PHE A 33 -4.78 -9.14 -3.31
N GLN A 34 -5.99 -8.81 -2.90
CA GLN A 34 -6.32 -7.42 -2.61
C GLN A 34 -5.53 -7.06 -1.35
N VAL A 35 -4.37 -6.47 -1.55
CA VAL A 35 -3.74 -5.67 -0.52
C VAL A 35 -4.78 -4.59 -0.20
N ALA A 36 -5.39 -4.68 0.98
CA ALA A 36 -6.25 -3.63 1.47
C ALA A 36 -5.38 -2.37 1.52
N ALA A 37 -5.49 -1.54 0.51
CA ALA A 37 -4.99 -0.18 0.58
C ALA A 37 -5.75 0.43 1.76
N HIS A 38 -5.01 0.82 2.82
CA HIS A 38 -5.59 1.53 3.94
C HIS A 38 -6.38 2.69 3.34
N ASP A 39 -7.68 2.72 3.64
CA ASP A 39 -8.58 3.73 3.09
C ASP A 39 -8.26 5.08 3.75
N HIS A 40 -7.22 5.74 3.21
CA HIS A 40 -6.78 7.05 3.67
C HIS A 40 -7.95 8.04 3.67
N ASP A 41 -8.84 7.94 2.71
CA ASP A 41 -9.96 8.88 2.57
C ASP A 41 -10.94 8.72 3.74
N THR A 42 -11.20 7.48 4.19
CA THR A 42 -11.99 7.22 5.40
C THR A 42 -11.31 7.79 6.65
N TYR A 43 -10.04 7.47 6.88
CA TYR A 43 -9.32 8.00 8.04
C TYR A 43 -9.18 9.53 8.00
N HIS A 44 -8.98 10.11 6.82
CA HIS A 44 -8.91 11.55 6.69
C HIS A 44 -10.24 12.21 7.06
N ALA A 45 -11.36 11.69 6.58
CA ALA A 45 -12.68 12.21 6.92
C ALA A 45 -13.01 12.05 8.42
N GLU A 46 -12.61 10.91 9.01
CA GLU A 46 -12.94 10.60 10.40
C GLU A 46 -12.10 11.37 11.41
N PHE A 47 -10.78 11.46 11.22
CA PHE A 47 -9.92 12.07 12.23
C PHE A 47 -8.66 12.79 11.75
N TYR A 48 -8.02 12.45 10.62
CA TYR A 48 -6.78 13.14 10.20
C TYR A 48 -7.01 14.62 9.91
N SER A 49 -8.17 14.99 9.42
CA SER A 49 -8.51 16.39 9.13
C SER A 49 -8.47 17.29 10.37
N ASN A 50 -8.61 16.70 11.55
CA ASN A 50 -8.61 17.41 12.84
C ASN A 50 -7.24 17.44 13.51
N TRP A 51 -6.25 16.73 12.96
CA TRP A 51 -4.93 16.66 13.57
C TRP A 51 -4.10 17.87 13.17
N VAL A 52 -3.70 18.62 14.17
CA VAL A 52 -2.90 19.82 14.02
C VAL A 52 -1.65 19.77 14.91
N THR A 53 -0.59 20.43 14.47
CA THR A 53 0.61 20.70 15.27
C THR A 53 0.28 21.65 16.42
N ARG A 54 1.24 21.92 17.31
CA ARG A 54 1.08 22.92 18.37
C ARG A 54 0.80 24.33 17.81
N GLU A 55 1.33 24.62 16.63
CA GLU A 55 1.19 25.88 15.93
C GLU A 55 -0.13 25.97 15.12
N GLY A 56 -0.97 24.93 15.19
CA GLY A 56 -2.25 24.88 14.46
C GLY A 56 -2.12 24.51 12.97
N ILE A 57 -0.97 23.99 12.55
CA ILE A 57 -0.75 23.54 11.17
C ILE A 57 -1.26 22.11 11.04
N SER A 58 -1.99 21.79 9.98
CA SER A 58 -2.48 20.43 9.74
C SER A 58 -1.33 19.42 9.70
N CYS A 59 -1.47 18.32 10.47
CA CYS A 59 -0.54 17.20 10.44
C CYS A 59 -0.60 16.44 9.12
N CYS A 60 -1.81 16.33 8.55
CA CYS A 60 -2.07 15.58 7.33
C CYS A 60 -2.36 16.56 6.20
N ASN A 61 -1.50 16.60 5.22
CA ASN A 61 -1.60 17.58 4.13
C ASN A 61 -2.21 17.00 2.86
N THR A 62 -2.26 15.69 2.72
CA THR A 62 -2.94 14.96 1.64
C THR A 62 -3.03 13.48 1.96
N ARG A 63 -1.97 12.71 1.70
CA ARG A 63 -1.90 11.25 1.90
C ARG A 63 -0.66 10.83 2.70
N ASP A 64 -0.19 11.70 3.53
CA ASP A 64 1.04 11.56 4.31
C ASP A 64 0.82 10.94 5.70
N CYS A 65 -0.43 10.72 6.10
CA CYS A 65 -0.77 10.03 7.34
C CYS A 65 -1.24 8.60 7.09
N SER A 66 -0.82 7.67 7.95
CA SER A 66 -1.26 6.26 7.91
C SER A 66 -1.16 5.61 9.29
N PRO A 67 -1.93 4.52 9.52
CA PRO A 67 -1.69 3.64 10.65
C PRO A 67 -0.28 3.06 10.57
N ILE A 68 0.35 2.87 11.73
CA ILE A 68 1.66 2.22 11.85
C ILE A 68 1.57 1.07 12.85
N ASP A 69 2.07 -0.10 12.47
CA ASP A 69 2.08 -1.27 13.36
C ASP A 69 2.94 -1.01 14.61
N ASP A 70 2.52 -1.53 15.77
CA ASP A 70 3.26 -1.38 17.03
C ASP A 70 4.70 -1.90 16.97
N LYS A 71 4.96 -2.95 16.15
CA LYS A 71 6.32 -3.44 15.91
C LYS A 71 7.25 -2.41 15.25
N ASN A 72 6.67 -1.40 14.60
CA ASN A 72 7.36 -0.30 13.94
C ASN A 72 7.37 0.98 14.80
N VAL A 73 6.96 0.87 16.05
CA VAL A 73 7.02 1.95 17.06
C VAL A 73 7.84 1.45 18.25
N ARG A 74 8.75 2.22 18.73
CA ARG A 74 9.49 1.89 19.95
C ARG A 74 9.73 3.10 20.82
N ILE A 75 9.71 2.88 22.14
CA ILE A 75 10.04 3.90 23.13
C ILE A 75 11.47 3.67 23.60
N ARG A 76 12.27 4.70 23.55
CA ARG A 76 13.65 4.72 24.04
C ARG A 76 13.81 5.82 25.09
N SER A 77 14.95 5.83 25.77
CA SER A 77 15.27 6.87 26.76
C SER A 77 15.21 8.30 26.22
N GLY A 78 15.32 8.47 24.90
CA GLY A 78 15.23 9.77 24.21
C GLY A 78 13.85 10.10 23.66
N GLY A 79 12.84 9.22 23.81
CA GLY A 79 11.49 9.43 23.27
C GLY A 79 11.01 8.30 22.35
N VAL A 80 10.15 8.65 21.41
CA VAL A 80 9.54 7.73 20.45
C VAL A 80 10.38 7.66 19.19
N GLU A 81 10.54 6.47 18.63
CA GLU A 81 11.09 6.25 17.30
C GLU A 81 10.10 5.42 16.48
N VAL A 82 9.98 5.71 15.21
CA VAL A 82 9.14 5.00 14.25
C VAL A 82 9.97 4.43 13.12
N TYR A 83 9.60 3.24 12.65
CA TYR A 83 10.27 2.62 11.50
C TYR A 83 9.55 3.00 10.22
N VAL A 84 10.17 3.89 9.45
CA VAL A 84 9.65 4.39 8.17
C VAL A 84 10.77 4.42 7.14
N GLU A 85 10.44 4.19 5.88
CA GLU A 85 11.41 4.20 4.77
C GLU A 85 12.65 3.30 5.00
N GLY A 86 12.47 2.17 5.73
CA GLY A 86 13.54 1.22 5.97
C GLY A 86 14.47 1.55 7.15
N GLU A 87 14.18 2.56 7.95
CA GLU A 87 15.00 2.93 9.10
C GLU A 87 14.19 3.48 10.29
N TRP A 88 14.82 3.46 11.46
CA TRP A 88 14.26 4.04 12.69
C TRP A 88 14.50 5.53 12.73
N VAL A 89 13.41 6.30 12.73
CA VAL A 89 13.45 7.77 12.75
C VAL A 89 12.93 8.27 14.10
N PRO A 90 13.70 9.10 14.82
CA PRO A 90 13.25 9.69 16.07
C PRO A 90 12.14 10.70 15.82
N VAL A 91 11.11 10.64 16.65
CA VAL A 91 10.00 11.59 16.65
C VAL A 91 10.28 12.65 17.70
N SER A 92 10.42 13.90 17.27
CA SER A 92 10.61 15.03 18.20
C SER A 92 9.39 15.15 19.12
N PRO A 93 9.59 15.42 20.43
CA PRO A 93 8.49 15.45 21.40
C PRO A 93 7.34 16.40 21.05
N GLU A 94 7.64 17.51 20.39
CA GLU A 94 6.62 18.47 19.94
C GLU A 94 5.72 17.92 18.82
N LYS A 95 6.13 16.83 18.16
CA LYS A 95 5.37 16.17 17.10
C LYS A 95 4.50 15.02 17.61
N VAL A 96 4.71 14.58 18.83
CA VAL A 96 3.85 13.63 19.51
C VAL A 96 2.60 14.36 19.99
N ARG A 97 1.43 13.84 19.59
CA ARG A 97 0.16 14.49 19.98
C ARG A 97 -0.29 14.02 21.36
N PRO A 98 -0.94 14.90 22.13
CA PRO A 98 -1.37 14.59 23.49
C PRO A 98 -2.72 13.82 23.56
N TYR A 99 -3.16 13.26 22.45
CA TYR A 99 -4.41 12.48 22.33
C TYR A 99 -4.13 11.14 21.65
N HIS A 100 -5.09 10.22 21.74
CA HIS A 100 -5.02 8.91 21.11
C HIS A 100 -5.88 8.86 19.86
N ALA A 101 -5.49 8.02 18.90
CA ALA A 101 -6.31 7.78 17.73
C ALA A 101 -7.58 6.99 18.09
N PRO A 102 -8.74 7.34 17.52
CA PRO A 102 -10.03 6.72 17.86
C PRO A 102 -10.12 5.23 17.53
N ASP A 103 -9.36 4.78 16.54
CA ASP A 103 -9.31 3.38 16.08
C ASP A 103 -8.35 2.50 16.89
N MET A 104 -7.76 3.03 17.96
CA MET A 104 -6.83 2.35 18.87
C MET A 104 -5.46 2.00 18.25
N ASN A 105 -5.21 2.31 17.00
CA ASN A 105 -3.93 2.12 16.34
C ASN A 105 -3.04 3.35 16.50
N SER A 106 -1.73 3.15 16.50
CA SER A 106 -0.79 4.28 16.36
C SER A 106 -0.78 4.77 14.92
N HIS A 107 -0.59 6.07 14.74
CA HIS A 107 -0.55 6.69 13.42
C HIS A 107 0.65 7.62 13.28
N VAL A 108 1.19 7.70 12.08
CA VAL A 108 2.28 8.60 11.74
C VAL A 108 1.95 9.38 10.48
N CYS A 109 2.27 10.67 10.50
CA CYS A 109 2.21 11.54 9.33
C CYS A 109 3.64 11.89 8.94
N HIS A 110 4.07 11.46 7.74
CA HIS A 110 5.43 11.66 7.29
C HIS A 110 5.55 11.76 5.77
N ILE A 111 6.60 12.42 5.30
CA ILE A 111 7.06 12.36 3.91
C ILE A 111 8.52 11.95 3.93
N GLY A 112 8.82 10.80 3.33
CA GLY A 112 10.13 10.18 3.47
C GLY A 112 10.44 9.96 4.96
N ARG A 113 11.53 10.54 5.45
CA ARG A 113 11.94 10.48 6.87
C ARG A 113 11.56 11.70 7.70
N ILE A 114 10.83 12.63 7.13
CA ILE A 114 10.37 13.82 7.84
C ILE A 114 9.04 13.52 8.50
N ILE A 115 9.04 13.42 9.84
CA ILE A 115 7.83 13.21 10.62
C ILE A 115 7.18 14.57 10.91
N PHE A 116 5.90 14.68 10.61
CA PHE A 116 5.09 15.88 10.93
C PHE A 116 4.35 15.72 12.25
N CYS A 117 3.68 14.59 12.42
CA CYS A 117 2.94 14.26 13.63
C CYS A 117 2.98 12.75 13.89
N PHE A 118 2.88 12.39 15.16
CA PHE A 118 2.71 11.02 15.63
C PHE A 118 1.62 10.98 16.70
N VAL A 119 0.74 10.00 16.60
CA VAL A 119 -0.37 9.78 17.54
C VAL A 119 -0.29 8.35 18.04
N PHE A 120 -0.29 8.16 19.35
CA PHE A 120 -0.36 6.83 19.94
C PHE A 120 -1.73 6.20 19.76
N GLY A 121 -1.75 4.88 19.61
CA GLY A 121 -2.94 4.08 19.78
C GLY A 121 -3.42 4.07 21.22
N GLY A 122 -4.71 3.83 21.45
CA GLY A 122 -5.30 3.81 22.79
C GLY A 122 -4.98 2.58 23.64
N GLY A 123 -4.17 1.65 23.15
CA GLY A 123 -3.86 0.37 23.80
C GLY A 123 -2.45 0.25 24.37
N THR A 124 -1.69 1.31 24.46
CA THR A 124 -0.31 1.28 25.02
C THR A 124 -0.26 1.76 26.45
#